data_71925c14f3b39007575f68105714eb79
#
_entry.id   71925c14f3b39007575f68105714eb79
#
_cell.length_a   1.000
_cell.length_b   1.000
_cell.length_c   1.000
_cell.angle_alpha   90.00
_cell.angle_beta   90.00
_cell.angle_gamma   90.00
#
_symmetry.space_group_name_H-M   'P 1'
#
loop_
_entity.id
_entity.type
_entity.pdbx_description
1 polymer ?
#
loop_
_entity_poly.entity_id
_entity_poly.type
_entity_poly.pdbx_seq_one_letter_code
_entity_poly.pdbx_strand_id
1 'polypeptide(L)'
;MNKKNKGDFGYLNYKKKLNFIIAAVALLIIIAVFTTGLIIFKSRNNYMTLVATVLVLPWAKLAIAYFVLIPHKECTQDIYEKLEQSKKNISAICDVVVSNSKKPIGVCAMVVTDSSVAALSLDKAPDKELFEKSLKEFLKNDKLNASVTLYTDTNSFLKRVSSLAANFDTADENKTDRMGYIKNSTLNMCL
;
A
#
# COMPACT_ATOMS: atom_id res chain seq x y z
N MET A 1 -4.87 4.30 -18.94
CA MET A 1 -4.33 3.63 -17.74
C MET A 1 -5.52 3.10 -16.95
N ASN A 2 -5.71 1.77 -16.87
CA ASN A 2 -6.87 1.22 -16.16
C ASN A 2 -6.74 1.48 -14.65
N LYS A 3 -7.79 2.06 -14.06
CA LYS A 3 -7.85 2.30 -12.62
C LYS A 3 -7.86 0.94 -11.89
N LYS A 4 -6.94 0.76 -10.94
CA LYS A 4 -6.90 -0.40 -10.06
C LYS A 4 -7.34 0.01 -8.66
N ASN A 5 -8.09 -0.86 -8.00
CA ASN A 5 -8.51 -0.62 -6.63
C ASN A 5 -7.40 -1.04 -5.67
N LYS A 6 -7.44 -0.47 -4.47
CA LYS A 6 -6.50 -0.80 -3.40
C LYS A 6 -6.65 -2.27 -3.00
N GLY A 7 -5.53 -3.00 -3.03
CA GLY A 7 -5.50 -4.44 -2.77
C GLY A 7 -5.61 -5.33 -4.00
N ASP A 8 -5.78 -4.77 -5.20
CA ASP A 8 -5.73 -5.54 -6.45
C ASP A 8 -4.29 -5.77 -6.91
N PHE A 9 -4.06 -6.86 -7.62
CA PHE A 9 -2.76 -7.14 -8.23
C PHE A 9 -2.30 -6.02 -9.16
N GLY A 10 -1.05 -5.55 -8.99
CA GLY A 10 -0.45 -4.44 -9.73
C GLY A 10 -0.94 -3.05 -9.29
N TYR A 11 -1.63 -2.93 -8.14
CA TYR A 11 -2.01 -1.64 -7.57
C TYR A 11 -0.79 -0.77 -7.25
N LEU A 12 0.26 -1.35 -6.69
CA LEU A 12 1.47 -0.63 -6.31
C LEU A 12 2.13 0.05 -7.53
N ASN A 13 2.23 -0.66 -8.66
CA ASN A 13 2.77 -0.11 -9.91
C ASN A 13 1.88 1.02 -10.45
N TYR A 14 0.56 0.81 -10.45
CA TYR A 14 -0.39 1.84 -10.84
C TYR A 14 -0.23 3.10 -9.97
N LYS A 15 -0.12 2.94 -8.66
CA LYS A 15 0.02 4.04 -7.70
C LYS A 15 1.35 4.78 -7.85
N LYS A 16 2.46 4.05 -8.05
CA LYS A 16 3.79 4.64 -8.35
C LYS A 16 3.72 5.52 -9.59
N LYS A 17 3.19 4.98 -10.71
CA LYS A 17 3.05 5.73 -11.97
C LYS A 17 2.15 6.95 -11.82
N LEU A 18 1.01 6.79 -11.13
CA LEU A 18 0.08 7.90 -10.91
C LEU A 18 0.72 9.02 -10.09
N ASN A 19 1.37 8.69 -8.96
CA ASN A 19 2.02 9.69 -8.11
C ASN A 19 3.17 10.38 -8.85
N PHE A 20 3.93 9.65 -9.67
CA PHE A 20 4.98 10.24 -10.51
C PHE A 20 4.42 11.25 -11.51
N ILE A 21 3.36 10.88 -12.25
CA ILE A 21 2.72 11.78 -13.24
C ILE A 21 2.19 13.04 -12.55
N ILE A 22 1.48 12.88 -11.43
CA ILE A 22 0.92 14.01 -10.69
C ILE A 22 2.04 14.94 -10.18
N ALA A 23 3.11 14.37 -9.61
CA ALA A 23 4.25 15.15 -9.13
C ALA A 23 4.98 15.88 -10.28
N ALA A 24 5.16 15.23 -11.43
CA ALA A 24 5.78 15.82 -12.60
C ALA A 24 4.95 16.96 -13.18
N VAL A 25 3.64 16.79 -13.32
CA VAL A 25 2.73 17.84 -13.80
C VAL A 25 2.72 19.03 -12.84
N ALA A 26 2.63 18.78 -11.54
CA ALA A 26 2.67 19.85 -10.54
C ALA A 26 4.00 20.64 -10.58
N LEU A 27 5.13 19.95 -10.78
CA LEU A 27 6.44 20.60 -10.95
C LEU A 27 6.49 21.49 -12.20
N LEU A 28 5.95 21.00 -13.31
CA LEU A 28 5.87 21.81 -14.56
C LEU A 28 5.04 23.08 -14.37
N ILE A 29 3.93 23.01 -13.63
CA ILE A 29 3.11 24.17 -13.30
C ILE A 29 3.92 25.18 -12.47
N ILE A 30 4.66 24.73 -11.45
CA ILE A 30 5.51 25.61 -10.62
C ILE A 30 6.57 26.31 -11.47
N ILE A 31 7.24 25.56 -12.37
CA ILE A 31 8.24 26.13 -13.28
C ILE A 31 7.60 27.16 -14.22
N ALA A 32 6.42 26.87 -14.76
CA ALA A 32 5.71 27.80 -15.64
C ALA A 32 5.34 29.10 -14.92
N VAL A 33 4.81 29.02 -13.69
CA VAL A 33 4.48 30.22 -12.88
C VAL A 33 5.74 31.04 -12.58
N PHE A 34 6.82 30.36 -12.19
CA PHE A 34 8.08 31.02 -11.88
C PHE A 34 8.69 31.74 -13.12
N THR A 35 8.77 31.05 -14.27
CA THR A 35 9.33 31.61 -15.51
C THR A 35 8.49 32.75 -16.05
N THR A 36 7.17 32.65 -16.00
CA THR A 36 6.25 33.72 -16.37
C THR A 36 6.49 34.97 -15.52
N GLY A 37 6.66 34.80 -14.21
CA GLY A 37 6.99 35.88 -13.30
C GLY A 37 8.31 36.56 -13.63
N LEU A 38 9.35 35.82 -14.00
CA LEU A 38 10.64 36.39 -14.40
C LEU A 38 10.55 37.19 -15.70
N ILE A 39 9.80 36.72 -16.70
CA ILE A 39 9.66 37.38 -18.01
C ILE A 39 8.88 38.68 -17.88
N ILE A 40 7.75 38.68 -17.16
CA ILE A 40 6.86 39.84 -17.02
C ILE A 40 7.51 40.94 -16.19
N PHE A 41 8.03 40.57 -15.01
CA PHE A 41 8.51 41.57 -14.03
C PHE A 41 10.01 41.89 -14.16
N LYS A 42 10.76 41.16 -14.99
CA LYS A 42 12.22 41.28 -15.16
C LYS A 42 13.00 41.34 -13.83
N SER A 43 12.40 40.83 -12.75
CA SER A 43 12.95 40.82 -11.41
C SER A 43 12.63 39.48 -10.73
N ARG A 44 13.55 39.00 -9.87
CA ARG A 44 13.32 37.80 -9.06
C ARG A 44 12.40 38.07 -7.87
N ASN A 45 12.34 39.27 -7.39
CA ASN A 45 11.50 39.71 -6.29
C ASN A 45 10.14 40.20 -6.79
N ASN A 46 9.29 39.26 -7.19
CA ASN A 46 7.93 39.53 -7.65
C ASN A 46 6.91 38.59 -7.00
N TYR A 47 5.64 38.95 -7.09
CA TYR A 47 4.55 38.15 -6.50
C TYR A 47 4.46 36.73 -7.08
N MET A 48 4.81 36.54 -8.35
CA MET A 48 4.79 35.20 -8.97
C MET A 48 5.86 34.26 -8.37
N THR A 49 7.02 34.80 -8.02
CA THR A 49 8.06 34.07 -7.29
C THR A 49 7.57 33.63 -5.91
N LEU A 50 6.85 34.50 -5.20
CA LEU A 50 6.24 34.16 -3.92
C LEU A 50 5.23 33.02 -4.09
N VAL A 51 4.32 33.13 -5.06
CA VAL A 51 3.32 32.08 -5.37
C VAL A 51 3.99 30.77 -5.73
N ALA A 52 5.01 30.78 -6.60
CA ALA A 52 5.75 29.58 -6.97
C ALA A 52 6.40 28.92 -5.74
N THR A 53 6.98 29.70 -4.84
CA THR A 53 7.58 29.20 -3.59
C THR A 53 6.55 28.52 -2.69
N VAL A 54 5.37 29.09 -2.55
CA VAL A 54 4.28 28.49 -1.75
C VAL A 54 3.79 27.18 -2.37
N LEU A 55 3.72 27.08 -3.71
CA LEU A 55 3.31 25.88 -4.42
C LEU A 55 4.30 24.71 -4.27
N VAL A 56 5.56 24.96 -3.90
CA VAL A 56 6.53 23.89 -3.60
C VAL A 56 6.10 23.04 -2.40
N LEU A 57 5.40 23.61 -1.41
CA LEU A 57 4.97 22.87 -0.23
C LEU A 57 3.99 21.71 -0.55
N PRO A 58 2.86 21.94 -1.27
CA PRO A 58 2.01 20.82 -1.68
C PRO A 58 2.70 19.87 -2.64
N TRP A 59 3.57 20.38 -3.54
CA TRP A 59 4.36 19.53 -4.41
C TRP A 59 5.28 18.58 -3.63
N ALA A 60 5.93 19.04 -2.56
CA ALA A 60 6.78 18.21 -1.73
C ALA A 60 6.02 17.00 -1.13
N LYS A 61 4.76 17.17 -0.73
CA LYS A 61 3.91 16.05 -0.27
C LYS A 61 3.69 15.00 -1.38
N LEU A 62 3.43 15.45 -2.61
CA LEU A 62 3.26 14.55 -3.76
C LEU A 62 4.55 13.80 -4.08
N ALA A 63 5.69 14.48 -4.03
CA ALA A 63 7.01 13.87 -4.22
C ALA A 63 7.30 12.83 -3.14
N ILE A 64 7.07 13.14 -1.86
CA ILE A 64 7.26 12.19 -0.75
C ILE A 64 6.36 10.96 -0.94
N ALA A 65 5.10 11.12 -1.32
CA ALA A 65 4.18 10.02 -1.58
C ALA A 65 4.68 9.08 -2.70
N TYR A 66 5.39 9.60 -3.68
CA TYR A 66 6.07 8.80 -4.70
C TYR A 66 7.31 8.10 -4.16
N PHE A 67 8.21 8.84 -3.49
CA PHE A 67 9.47 8.30 -2.97
C PHE A 67 9.26 7.19 -1.93
N VAL A 68 8.22 7.28 -1.12
CA VAL A 68 7.87 6.24 -0.14
C VAL A 68 7.52 4.92 -0.82
N LEU A 69 6.92 4.94 -2.01
CA LEU A 69 6.52 3.72 -2.72
C LEU A 69 7.65 3.06 -3.53
N ILE A 70 8.70 3.82 -3.91
CA ILE A 70 9.79 3.32 -4.79
C ILE A 70 10.47 2.06 -4.22
N PRO A 71 10.90 2.00 -2.95
CA PRO A 71 11.73 0.91 -2.45
C PRO A 71 10.98 -0.43 -2.33
N HIS A 72 9.64 -0.40 -2.39
CA HIS A 72 8.83 -1.59 -2.20
C HIS A 72 8.68 -2.39 -3.49
N LYS A 73 8.84 -3.71 -3.37
CA LYS A 73 8.74 -4.63 -4.51
C LYS A 73 7.30 -4.98 -4.79
N GLU A 74 7.00 -5.11 -6.07
CA GLU A 74 5.70 -5.54 -6.57
C GLU A 74 5.57 -7.06 -6.52
N CYS A 75 4.33 -7.54 -6.48
CA CYS A 75 4.03 -8.96 -6.58
C CYS A 75 4.34 -9.46 -7.99
N THR A 76 5.05 -10.60 -8.08
CA THR A 76 5.30 -11.25 -9.36
C THR A 76 4.05 -12.00 -9.79
N GLN A 77 3.84 -12.10 -11.12
CA GLN A 77 2.70 -12.84 -11.69
C GLN A 77 2.64 -14.28 -11.18
N ASP A 78 3.78 -14.96 -11.06
CA ASP A 78 3.86 -16.35 -10.56
C ASP A 78 3.35 -16.49 -9.12
N ILE A 79 3.67 -15.52 -8.27
CA ILE A 79 3.20 -15.51 -6.87
C ILE A 79 1.69 -15.27 -6.83
N TYR A 80 1.20 -14.36 -7.66
CA TYR A 80 -0.22 -14.07 -7.76
C TYR A 80 -1.01 -15.29 -8.24
N GLU A 81 -0.57 -15.98 -9.30
CA GLU A 81 -1.24 -17.18 -9.81
C GLU A 81 -1.27 -18.32 -8.78
N LYS A 82 -0.15 -18.57 -8.10
CA LYS A 82 -0.08 -19.56 -7.02
C LYS A 82 -0.99 -19.18 -5.84
N LEU A 83 -1.08 -17.89 -5.52
CA LEU A 83 -1.98 -17.38 -4.49
C LEU A 83 -3.45 -17.60 -4.89
N GLU A 84 -3.82 -17.29 -6.14
CA GLU A 84 -5.18 -17.49 -6.65
C GLU A 84 -5.60 -18.97 -6.59
N GLN A 85 -4.70 -19.88 -6.92
CA GLN A 85 -4.94 -21.32 -6.81
C GLN A 85 -5.06 -21.81 -5.36
N SER A 86 -4.32 -21.19 -4.44
CA SER A 86 -4.23 -21.62 -3.04
C SER A 86 -5.27 -20.98 -2.13
N LYS A 87 -5.75 -19.76 -2.45
CA LYS A 87 -6.63 -18.99 -1.56
C LYS A 87 -8.06 -19.50 -1.50
N LYS A 88 -8.53 -20.28 -2.51
CA LYS A 88 -9.92 -20.78 -2.61
C LYS A 88 -10.95 -19.73 -2.14
N ASN A 89 -11.51 -19.93 -0.94
CA ASN A 89 -12.61 -19.14 -0.40
C ASN A 89 -12.21 -18.03 0.57
N ILE A 90 -10.89 -17.78 0.75
CA ILE A 90 -10.39 -16.74 1.65
C ILE A 90 -10.03 -15.47 0.89
N SER A 91 -10.09 -14.33 1.57
CA SER A 91 -9.86 -13.02 0.92
C SER A 91 -8.37 -12.73 0.80
N ALA A 92 -7.96 -12.26 -0.37
CA ALA A 92 -6.60 -11.82 -0.63
C ALA A 92 -6.54 -10.30 -0.88
N ILE A 93 -5.42 -9.70 -0.51
CA ILE A 93 -5.02 -8.31 -0.76
C ILE A 93 -3.63 -8.39 -1.39
N CYS A 94 -3.41 -7.70 -2.50
CA CYS A 94 -2.12 -7.70 -3.19
C CYS A 94 -1.56 -6.29 -3.31
N ASP A 95 -0.23 -6.20 -3.48
CA ASP A 95 0.49 -4.99 -3.86
C ASP A 95 0.12 -3.75 -3.03
N VAL A 96 0.22 -3.86 -1.72
CA VAL A 96 -0.02 -2.75 -0.79
C VAL A 96 1.22 -2.41 0.03
N VAL A 97 1.27 -1.19 0.52
CA VAL A 97 2.28 -0.76 1.48
C VAL A 97 1.58 -0.45 2.78
N VAL A 98 1.91 -1.20 3.82
CA VAL A 98 1.35 -0.99 5.16
C VAL A 98 2.06 0.19 5.81
N SER A 99 1.27 1.20 6.18
CA SER A 99 1.77 2.37 6.89
C SER A 99 2.05 2.00 8.35
N ASN A 100 3.26 2.31 8.79
CA ASN A 100 3.68 2.08 10.16
C ASN A 100 4.29 3.35 10.72
N SER A 101 4.25 3.51 12.04
CA SER A 101 4.76 4.70 12.74
C SER A 101 6.25 4.97 12.50
N LYS A 102 7.04 3.93 12.20
CA LYS A 102 8.49 4.06 12.01
C LYS A 102 8.91 3.96 10.54
N LYS A 103 8.46 2.91 9.84
CA LYS A 103 8.86 2.65 8.45
C LYS A 103 7.75 1.90 7.72
N PRO A 104 7.27 2.39 6.56
CA PRO A 104 6.33 1.65 5.74
C PRO A 104 6.94 0.32 5.27
N ILE A 105 6.12 -0.72 5.19
CA ILE A 105 6.53 -2.07 4.78
C ILE A 105 5.69 -2.49 3.59
N GLY A 106 6.37 -2.85 2.50
CA GLY A 106 5.73 -3.37 1.29
C GLY A 106 5.25 -4.80 1.49
N VAL A 107 4.01 -5.04 1.17
CA VAL A 107 3.38 -6.35 1.20
C VAL A 107 2.97 -6.75 -0.20
N CYS A 108 3.62 -7.79 -0.73
CA CYS A 108 3.34 -8.36 -2.04
C CYS A 108 1.95 -9.01 -2.07
N ALA A 109 1.69 -9.85 -1.07
CA ALA A 109 0.43 -10.57 -0.94
C ALA A 109 0.05 -10.71 0.54
N MET A 110 -1.21 -10.61 0.83
CA MET A 110 -1.76 -10.80 2.17
C MET A 110 -3.07 -11.59 2.06
N VAL A 111 -3.26 -12.53 2.94
CA VAL A 111 -4.48 -13.32 3.02
C VAL A 111 -5.12 -13.09 4.38
N VAL A 112 -6.41 -12.86 4.35
CA VAL A 112 -7.22 -12.54 5.53
C VAL A 112 -8.27 -13.63 5.73
N THR A 113 -8.39 -14.10 6.96
CA THR A 113 -9.47 -14.95 7.45
C THR A 113 -10.22 -14.25 8.60
N ASP A 114 -11.16 -14.91 9.23
CA ASP A 114 -11.92 -14.43 10.39
C ASP A 114 -11.06 -14.21 11.65
N SER A 115 -9.89 -14.86 11.74
CA SER A 115 -9.04 -14.88 12.93
C SER A 115 -7.55 -14.71 12.67
N SER A 116 -7.15 -14.67 11.39
CA SER A 116 -5.74 -14.63 11.02
C SER A 116 -5.48 -13.74 9.80
N VAL A 117 -4.35 -13.06 9.83
CA VAL A 117 -3.78 -12.31 8.69
C VAL A 117 -2.38 -12.86 8.44
N ALA A 118 -2.17 -13.43 7.26
CA ALA A 118 -0.86 -13.87 6.79
C ALA A 118 -0.40 -12.95 5.65
N ALA A 119 0.76 -12.35 5.78
CA ALA A 119 1.31 -11.39 4.82
C ALA A 119 2.67 -11.88 4.29
N LEU A 120 2.97 -11.60 3.01
CA LEU A 120 4.25 -11.85 2.37
C LEU A 120 4.91 -10.53 2.00
N SER A 121 6.11 -10.30 2.48
CA SER A 121 6.94 -9.16 2.07
C SER A 121 8.15 -9.64 1.28
N LEU A 122 8.41 -8.97 0.14
CA LEU A 122 9.60 -9.19 -0.70
C LEU A 122 10.64 -8.08 -0.50
N ASP A 123 10.42 -7.18 0.46
CA ASP A 123 11.35 -6.11 0.80
C ASP A 123 12.64 -6.68 1.41
N LYS A 124 13.73 -5.92 1.26
CA LYS A 124 15.00 -6.27 1.90
C LYS A 124 14.91 -6.05 3.40
N ALA A 125 14.96 -7.12 4.19
CA ALA A 125 14.93 -7.11 5.66
C ALA A 125 13.74 -6.31 6.25
N PRO A 126 12.49 -6.76 6.03
CA PRO A 126 11.33 -6.15 6.66
C PRO A 126 11.36 -6.43 8.17
N ASP A 127 11.01 -5.43 8.96
CA ASP A 127 10.88 -5.59 10.41
C ASP A 127 9.58 -6.34 10.74
N LYS A 128 9.72 -7.65 10.95
CA LYS A 128 8.56 -8.54 11.20
C LYS A 128 7.83 -8.20 12.49
N GLU A 129 8.58 -8.00 13.58
CA GLU A 129 7.99 -7.71 14.88
C GLU A 129 7.21 -6.40 14.86
N LEU A 130 7.80 -5.39 14.23
CA LEU A 130 7.15 -4.10 14.10
C LEU A 130 5.89 -4.17 13.24
N PHE A 131 5.91 -4.93 12.14
CA PHE A 131 4.73 -5.13 11.28
C PHE A 131 3.60 -5.85 12.04
N GLU A 132 3.93 -7.00 12.63
CA GLU A 132 2.95 -7.84 13.34
C GLU A 132 2.33 -7.10 14.52
N LYS A 133 3.16 -6.40 15.30
CA LYS A 133 2.69 -5.59 16.44
C LYS A 133 1.78 -4.46 15.98
N SER A 134 2.21 -3.67 14.99
CA SER A 134 1.46 -2.49 14.53
C SER A 134 0.12 -2.87 13.91
N LEU A 135 0.08 -3.91 13.06
CA LEU A 135 -1.16 -4.35 12.45
C LEU A 135 -2.10 -4.99 13.48
N LYS A 136 -1.55 -5.74 14.43
CA LYS A 136 -2.33 -6.33 15.54
C LYS A 136 -2.92 -5.25 16.45
N GLU A 137 -2.15 -4.22 16.80
CA GLU A 137 -2.65 -3.07 17.58
C GLU A 137 -3.74 -2.31 16.81
N PHE A 138 -3.54 -2.08 15.51
CA PHE A 138 -4.52 -1.40 14.66
C PHE A 138 -5.85 -2.18 14.63
N LEU A 139 -5.81 -3.48 14.37
CA LEU A 139 -6.99 -4.33 14.36
C LEU A 139 -7.67 -4.37 15.75
N LYS A 140 -6.89 -4.39 16.83
CA LYS A 140 -7.43 -4.36 18.20
C LYS A 140 -8.16 -3.06 18.50
N ASN A 141 -7.70 -1.93 17.99
CA ASN A 141 -8.39 -0.64 18.13
C ASN A 141 -9.76 -0.65 17.44
N ASP A 142 -9.87 -1.37 16.33
CA ASP A 142 -11.14 -1.62 15.63
C ASP A 142 -11.98 -2.75 16.27
N LYS A 143 -11.58 -3.24 17.47
CA LYS A 143 -12.21 -4.37 18.19
C LYS A 143 -12.16 -5.70 17.42
N LEU A 144 -11.23 -5.83 16.49
CA LEU A 144 -10.97 -7.03 15.71
C LEU A 144 -9.73 -7.74 16.27
N ASN A 145 -9.92 -8.97 16.75
CA ASN A 145 -8.80 -9.79 17.22
C ASN A 145 -8.41 -10.80 16.13
N ALA A 146 -7.21 -10.62 15.57
CA ALA A 146 -6.64 -11.56 14.60
C ALA A 146 -5.15 -11.78 14.88
N SER A 147 -4.69 -13.00 14.63
CA SER A 147 -3.26 -13.29 14.62
C SER A 147 -2.65 -12.75 13.34
N VAL A 148 -1.52 -12.04 13.46
CA VAL A 148 -0.82 -11.45 12.31
C VAL A 148 0.53 -12.12 12.20
N THR A 149 0.90 -12.57 10.99
CA THR A 149 2.20 -13.17 10.72
C THR A 149 2.76 -12.66 9.39
N LEU A 150 4.01 -12.18 9.42
CA LEU A 150 4.74 -11.74 8.23
C LEU A 150 5.73 -12.80 7.76
N TYR A 151 5.59 -13.24 6.52
CA TYR A 151 6.49 -14.16 5.84
C TYR A 151 7.43 -13.39 4.91
N THR A 152 8.66 -13.89 4.79
CA THR A 152 9.66 -13.43 3.82
C THR A 152 9.99 -14.49 2.78
N ASP A 153 9.52 -15.72 3.03
CA ASP A 153 9.65 -16.85 2.11
C ASP A 153 8.29 -17.18 1.48
N THR A 154 8.27 -17.24 0.15
CA THR A 154 7.06 -17.49 -0.63
C THR A 154 6.49 -18.89 -0.38
N ASN A 155 7.34 -19.91 -0.23
CA ASN A 155 6.88 -21.28 -0.05
C ASN A 155 6.20 -21.47 1.32
N SER A 156 6.79 -20.91 2.36
CA SER A 156 6.21 -20.93 3.72
C SER A 156 4.89 -20.17 3.77
N PHE A 157 4.81 -19.03 3.07
CA PHE A 157 3.57 -18.26 2.93
C PHE A 157 2.48 -19.08 2.22
N LEU A 158 2.76 -19.67 1.05
CA LEU A 158 1.78 -20.45 0.29
C LEU A 158 1.29 -21.70 1.05
N LYS A 159 2.18 -22.38 1.77
CA LYS A 159 1.78 -23.49 2.68
C LYS A 159 0.81 -22.99 3.75
N ARG A 160 1.06 -21.82 4.33
CA ARG A 160 0.16 -21.24 5.32
C ARG A 160 -1.18 -20.85 4.71
N VAL A 161 -1.18 -20.25 3.51
CA VAL A 161 -2.40 -19.92 2.77
C VAL A 161 -3.27 -21.16 2.52
N SER A 162 -2.65 -22.25 2.02
CA SER A 162 -3.37 -23.52 1.77
C SER A 162 -3.97 -24.10 3.06
N SER A 163 -3.24 -24.04 4.17
CA SER A 163 -3.72 -24.47 5.48
C SER A 163 -4.89 -23.61 5.97
N LEU A 164 -4.81 -22.30 5.82
CA LEU A 164 -5.90 -21.38 6.20
C LEU A 164 -7.15 -21.61 5.32
N ALA A 165 -6.96 -21.78 4.01
CA ALA A 165 -8.05 -22.05 3.08
C ALA A 165 -8.75 -23.39 3.34
N ALA A 166 -8.01 -24.42 3.75
CA ALA A 166 -8.56 -25.73 4.09
C ALA A 166 -9.40 -25.69 5.38
N ASN A 167 -9.05 -24.83 6.32
CA ASN A 167 -9.71 -24.72 7.62
C ASN A 167 -10.81 -23.63 7.67
N PHE A 168 -10.97 -22.85 6.60
CA PHE A 168 -11.97 -21.79 6.55
C PHE A 168 -13.31 -22.32 6.01
N ASP A 169 -14.32 -22.26 6.85
CA ASP A 169 -15.69 -22.64 6.49
C ASP A 169 -16.45 -21.41 5.98
N THR A 170 -16.77 -21.42 4.69
CA THR A 170 -17.53 -20.35 4.03
C THR A 170 -19.03 -20.41 4.28
N ALA A 171 -19.55 -21.51 4.81
CA ALA A 171 -20.97 -21.63 5.13
C ALA A 171 -21.36 -20.82 6.37
N ASP A 172 -20.37 -20.40 7.18
CA ASP A 172 -20.57 -19.56 8.36
C ASP A 172 -20.55 -18.06 7.96
N GLU A 173 -21.73 -17.46 7.82
CA GLU A 173 -21.89 -16.04 7.49
C GLU A 173 -21.14 -15.13 8.47
N ASN A 174 -21.15 -15.44 9.77
CA ASN A 174 -20.48 -14.62 10.78
C ASN A 174 -18.96 -14.58 10.55
N LYS A 175 -18.35 -15.69 10.13
CA LYS A 175 -16.92 -15.73 9.80
C LYS A 175 -16.62 -14.95 8.52
N THR A 176 -17.49 -15.06 7.53
CA THR A 176 -17.35 -14.34 6.25
C THR A 176 -17.46 -12.83 6.46
N ASP A 177 -18.42 -12.37 7.25
CA ASP A 177 -18.57 -10.95 7.59
C ASP A 177 -17.37 -10.44 8.38
N ARG A 178 -16.92 -11.20 9.38
CA ARG A 178 -15.75 -10.84 10.18
C ARG A 178 -14.48 -10.76 9.32
N MET A 179 -14.28 -11.69 8.39
CA MET A 179 -13.18 -11.61 7.40
C MET A 179 -13.27 -10.32 6.58
N GLY A 180 -14.48 -9.92 6.16
CA GLY A 180 -14.72 -8.66 5.44
C GLY A 180 -14.32 -7.42 6.27
N TYR A 181 -14.68 -7.39 7.55
CA TYR A 181 -14.30 -6.30 8.46
C TYR A 181 -12.78 -6.24 8.67
N ILE A 182 -12.11 -7.38 8.91
CA ILE A 182 -10.64 -7.44 9.05
C ILE A 182 -9.95 -6.98 7.77
N LYS A 183 -10.44 -7.40 6.60
CA LYS A 183 -9.93 -6.96 5.31
C LYS A 183 -10.02 -5.45 5.15
N ASN A 184 -11.19 -4.87 5.40
CA ASN A 184 -11.41 -3.43 5.24
C ASN A 184 -10.56 -2.61 6.22
N SER A 185 -10.51 -3.05 7.49
CA SER A 185 -9.64 -2.42 8.47
C SER A 185 -8.16 -2.48 8.06
N THR A 186 -7.68 -3.64 7.60
CA THR A 186 -6.32 -3.80 7.09
C THR A 186 -6.04 -2.87 5.90
N LEU A 187 -6.98 -2.77 4.95
CA LEU A 187 -6.85 -1.85 3.81
C LEU A 187 -6.78 -0.38 4.26
N ASN A 188 -7.45 0.02 5.33
CA ASN A 188 -7.38 1.38 5.85
C ASN A 188 -5.98 1.74 6.37
N MET A 189 -5.24 0.77 6.89
CA MET A 189 -3.85 0.96 7.34
C MET A 189 -2.85 1.01 6.17
N CYS A 190 -3.23 0.56 4.96
CA CYS A 190 -2.36 0.58 3.78
C CYS A 190 -2.36 1.96 3.09
N LEU A 191 -1.28 2.25 2.32
CA LEU A 191 -1.12 3.45 1.49
C LEU A 191 -1.71 3.27 0.09
#